data_af73e627a9cbdf398fc7108e7ecf16e8
#
_entry.id   af73e627a9cbdf398fc7108e7ecf16e8
#
_cell.length_a   1.000
_cell.length_b   1.000
_cell.length_c   1.000
_cell.angle_alpha   90.00
_cell.angle_beta   90.00
_cell.angle_gamma   90.00
#
_symmetry.space_group_name_H-M   'P 1'
#
loop_
_entity.id
_entity.type
_entity.pdbx_description
1 polymer ?
#
loop_
_entity_poly.entity_id
_entity_poly.type
_entity_poly.pdbx_seq_one_letter_code
_entity_poly.pdbx_strand_id
1 'polypeptide(L)'
;MENKELETNIPESEIAADAAVETPAFDDAAQKEKEEQAREAKIAADKLLPPDPDALLEVRHLKKHFILKKTLMGKPLSTLKAVDDVSFTVKPGETLGIVGESGCGKTTMGRTILKLHQPTDGQIFFEGKDIAGYSPKEMRALRTKMQIVFQDPYSSLPPRSTVGGILAEPVKVHNIVPKAEVKDYVLQIMEQCGLRDYYYERYPHEFSGGQRQRICIARALTVDPKLVVCDEPVSALDVSIQAQIINLLKKIQEERNLTYLFISHDLSVVKYISDKIGVMYLGSMVEFGEKDEIFDNPMHPYTNALFSAVPNPNPDEKVQRIILKGDIPSPANPPMGCKFHTRCPRAMEICKHIAPEYKEYGKGHFVACHACEQES
;
A
#
# COMPACT_ATOMS: atom_id res chain seq x y z
N MET A 1 -39.72 50.96 32.60
CA MET A 1 -38.43 51.69 32.68
C MET A 1 -37.52 50.93 31.73
N GLU A 2 -37.73 51.19 30.55
CA GLU A 2 -37.13 51.99 29.47
C GLU A 2 -35.76 51.43 29.07
N ASN A 3 -35.84 50.58 28.02
CA ASN A 3 -34.72 50.20 27.17
C ASN A 3 -34.42 51.37 26.22
N LYS A 4 -33.20 51.84 26.20
CA LYS A 4 -32.68 52.72 25.15
C LYS A 4 -31.82 51.88 24.20
N GLU A 5 -32.36 51.68 23.00
CA GLU A 5 -31.62 51.27 21.80
C GLU A 5 -30.66 52.41 21.39
N LEU A 6 -29.42 52.06 21.18
CA LEU A 6 -28.42 52.90 20.52
C LEU A 6 -28.18 52.37 19.13
N GLU A 7 -28.88 52.98 18.17
CA GLU A 7 -28.58 52.90 16.74
C GLU A 7 -27.30 53.71 16.46
N THR A 8 -26.24 53.01 16.05
CA THR A 8 -25.05 53.65 15.46
C THR A 8 -25.14 53.53 13.93
N ASN A 9 -25.51 54.65 13.31
CA ASN A 9 -25.42 54.91 11.86
C ASN A 9 -23.94 54.84 11.41
N ILE A 10 -23.60 53.91 10.48
CA ILE A 10 -22.35 53.94 9.73
C ILE A 10 -22.70 54.42 8.30
N PRO A 11 -22.03 55.43 7.77
CA PRO A 11 -22.37 55.98 6.44
C PRO A 11 -21.93 55.03 5.28
N GLU A 12 -22.83 54.81 4.37
CA GLU A 12 -22.65 54.08 3.09
C GLU A 12 -21.82 54.90 2.07
N SER A 13 -20.54 55.08 2.27
CA SER A 13 -19.74 55.72 1.23
C SER A 13 -18.25 55.42 1.37
N GLU A 14 -17.89 54.14 1.36
CA GLU A 14 -16.53 53.69 1.02
C GLU A 14 -16.53 52.16 0.67
N ILE A 15 -17.32 51.77 -0.34
CA ILE A 15 -17.02 50.50 -1.03
C ILE A 15 -16.13 50.89 -2.21
N ALA A 16 -14.83 50.97 -1.91
CA ALA A 16 -13.82 51.07 -2.97
C ALA A 16 -13.84 49.80 -3.82
N ALA A 17 -13.85 50.04 -5.12
CA ALA A 17 -13.84 49.03 -6.16
C ALA A 17 -12.70 48.02 -5.94
N ASP A 18 -13.08 46.80 -5.62
CA ASP A 18 -12.21 45.64 -5.67
C ASP A 18 -11.87 45.39 -7.14
N ALA A 19 -10.64 45.71 -7.51
CA ALA A 19 -10.09 45.43 -8.85
C ALA A 19 -10.10 43.91 -9.00
N ALA A 20 -11.01 43.40 -9.80
CA ALA A 20 -11.00 42.03 -10.25
C ALA A 20 -9.63 41.77 -10.91
N VAL A 21 -8.75 41.09 -10.19
CA VAL A 21 -7.57 40.46 -10.78
C VAL A 21 -8.11 39.39 -11.70
N GLU A 22 -8.17 39.68 -13.00
CA GLU A 22 -8.41 38.71 -14.06
C GLU A 22 -7.30 37.66 -13.94
N THR A 23 -7.59 36.55 -13.27
CA THR A 23 -6.79 35.33 -13.40
C THR A 23 -6.85 34.94 -14.87
N PRO A 24 -5.70 34.76 -15.55
CA PRO A 24 -5.70 34.36 -16.95
C PRO A 24 -6.49 33.06 -17.08
N ALA A 25 -7.44 33.04 -18.01
CA ALA A 25 -8.18 31.84 -18.37
C ALA A 25 -7.16 30.76 -18.72
N PHE A 26 -7.06 29.74 -17.90
CA PHE A 26 -6.24 28.57 -18.15
C PHE A 26 -6.72 27.96 -19.46
N ASP A 27 -5.85 27.90 -20.46
CA ASP A 27 -6.11 27.21 -21.73
C ASP A 27 -6.01 25.72 -21.49
N ASP A 28 -7.10 25.20 -20.86
CA ASP A 28 -7.18 23.96 -20.09
C ASP A 28 -6.88 22.71 -20.94
N ALA A 29 -7.17 22.73 -22.22
CA ALA A 29 -7.05 21.56 -23.08
C ALA A 29 -5.60 21.35 -23.59
N ALA A 30 -4.96 22.43 -24.05
CA ALA A 30 -3.61 22.34 -24.60
C ALA A 30 -2.54 22.08 -23.54
N GLN A 31 -2.77 22.59 -22.32
CA GLN A 31 -1.84 22.37 -21.21
C GLN A 31 -1.96 20.94 -20.67
N LYS A 32 -3.16 20.39 -20.55
CA LYS A 32 -3.41 18.98 -20.22
C LYS A 32 -2.75 18.02 -21.19
N GLU A 33 -2.91 18.27 -22.49
CA GLU A 33 -2.33 17.42 -23.53
C GLU A 33 -0.81 17.41 -23.48
N LYS A 34 -0.18 18.58 -23.25
CA LYS A 34 1.28 18.68 -23.07
C LYS A 34 1.78 17.93 -21.84
N GLU A 35 1.07 18.03 -20.70
CA GLU A 35 1.49 17.38 -19.48
C GLU A 35 1.26 15.87 -19.54
N GLU A 36 0.19 15.42 -20.18
CA GLU A 36 -0.06 13.98 -20.40
C GLU A 36 1.01 13.40 -21.34
N GLN A 37 1.37 14.08 -22.41
CA GLN A 37 2.47 13.70 -23.31
C GLN A 37 3.83 13.69 -22.59
N ALA A 38 4.12 14.68 -21.75
CA ALA A 38 5.35 14.73 -20.97
C ALA A 38 5.43 13.57 -19.96
N ARG A 39 4.31 13.26 -19.30
CA ARG A 39 4.20 12.14 -18.38
C ARG A 39 4.38 10.79 -19.09
N GLU A 40 3.75 10.60 -20.24
CA GLU A 40 3.93 9.38 -21.04
C GLU A 40 5.37 9.22 -21.52
N ALA A 41 6.02 10.32 -21.97
CA ALA A 41 7.42 10.30 -22.37
C ALA A 41 8.34 9.92 -21.18
N LYS A 42 8.08 10.46 -19.99
CA LYS A 42 8.82 10.12 -18.76
C LYS A 42 8.65 8.64 -18.41
N ILE A 43 7.41 8.13 -18.42
CA ILE A 43 7.13 6.71 -18.18
C ILE A 43 7.86 5.82 -19.18
N ALA A 44 7.90 6.21 -20.45
CA ALA A 44 8.61 5.47 -21.48
C ALA A 44 10.13 5.48 -21.25
N ALA A 45 10.69 6.60 -20.81
CA ALA A 45 12.11 6.74 -20.47
C ALA A 45 12.47 5.88 -19.24
N ASP A 46 11.66 5.94 -18.18
CA ASP A 46 11.89 5.18 -16.94
C ASP A 46 11.85 3.65 -17.19
N LYS A 47 11.02 3.21 -18.12
CA LYS A 47 10.96 1.78 -18.52
C LYS A 47 12.23 1.29 -19.21
N LEU A 48 13.05 2.18 -19.77
CA LEU A 48 14.32 1.84 -20.43
C LEU A 48 15.53 1.84 -19.48
N LEU A 49 15.39 2.40 -18.27
CA LEU A 49 16.47 2.40 -17.30
C LEU A 49 16.77 0.97 -16.83
N PRO A 50 18.05 0.65 -16.55
CA PRO A 50 18.39 -0.62 -15.91
C PRO A 50 17.71 -0.71 -14.53
N PRO A 51 17.41 -1.93 -14.03
CA PRO A 51 16.91 -2.09 -12.68
C PRO A 51 17.94 -1.65 -11.64
N ASP A 52 17.45 -1.19 -10.48
CA ASP A 52 18.31 -0.85 -9.34
C ASP A 52 19.04 -2.12 -8.86
N PRO A 53 20.38 -2.16 -8.90
CA PRO A 53 21.16 -3.33 -8.51
C PRO A 53 21.04 -3.69 -7.02
N ASP A 54 20.69 -2.72 -6.17
CA ASP A 54 20.55 -2.90 -4.72
C ASP A 54 19.14 -3.33 -4.30
N ALA A 55 18.19 -3.34 -5.25
CA ALA A 55 16.80 -3.70 -4.99
C ALA A 55 16.56 -5.21 -5.04
N LEU A 56 15.84 -5.75 -4.05
CA LEU A 56 15.22 -7.07 -4.17
C LEU A 56 13.96 -7.01 -5.03
N LEU A 57 13.14 -5.99 -4.77
CA LEU A 57 11.90 -5.71 -5.50
C LEU A 57 11.91 -4.26 -5.97
N GLU A 58 11.71 -4.06 -7.27
CA GLU A 58 11.47 -2.75 -7.83
C GLU A 58 10.20 -2.78 -8.68
N VAL A 59 9.33 -1.83 -8.46
CA VAL A 59 8.05 -1.68 -9.15
C VAL A 59 8.07 -0.34 -9.88
N ARG A 60 7.82 -0.35 -11.20
CA ARG A 60 7.78 0.85 -12.04
C ARG A 60 6.45 0.98 -12.74
N HIS A 61 5.77 2.08 -12.53
CA HIS A 61 4.53 2.46 -13.20
C HIS A 61 3.48 1.35 -13.23
N LEU A 62 3.37 0.58 -12.14
CA LEU A 62 2.47 -0.56 -12.06
C LEU A 62 1.02 -0.11 -12.17
N LYS A 63 0.29 -0.74 -13.09
CA LYS A 63 -1.15 -0.54 -13.28
C LYS A 63 -1.89 -1.86 -13.18
N LYS A 64 -3.00 -1.85 -12.44
CA LYS A 64 -3.98 -2.94 -12.45
C LYS A 64 -5.37 -2.36 -12.56
N HIS A 65 -5.94 -2.50 -13.75
CA HIS A 65 -7.29 -2.07 -14.06
C HIS A 65 -8.18 -3.30 -14.29
N PHE A 66 -9.32 -3.37 -13.61
CA PHE A 66 -10.31 -4.42 -13.81
C PHE A 66 -11.41 -3.90 -14.74
N ILE A 67 -11.75 -4.68 -15.76
CA ILE A 67 -12.83 -4.36 -16.68
C ILE A 67 -14.16 -4.72 -15.99
N LEU A 68 -15.00 -3.71 -15.71
CA LEU A 68 -16.32 -3.88 -15.09
C LEU A 68 -17.39 -4.17 -16.12
N LYS A 69 -17.35 -3.46 -17.26
CA LYS A 69 -18.31 -3.65 -18.37
C LYS A 69 -17.58 -3.65 -19.70
N LYS A 70 -18.05 -4.51 -20.62
CA LYS A 70 -17.57 -4.57 -22.00
C LYS A 70 -18.71 -4.27 -22.97
N THR A 71 -18.38 -3.66 -24.11
CA THR A 71 -19.31 -3.55 -25.24
C THR A 71 -19.52 -4.94 -25.86
N LEU A 72 -20.57 -5.09 -26.70
CA LEU A 72 -20.77 -6.31 -27.50
C LEU A 72 -19.55 -6.71 -28.36
N MET A 73 -18.74 -5.74 -28.76
CA MET A 73 -17.49 -5.93 -29.51
C MET A 73 -16.26 -6.19 -28.62
N GLY A 74 -16.43 -6.39 -27.28
CA GLY A 74 -15.36 -6.71 -26.35
C GLY A 74 -14.52 -5.51 -25.84
N LYS A 75 -14.78 -4.27 -26.30
CA LYS A 75 -14.08 -3.08 -25.81
C LYS A 75 -14.53 -2.75 -24.39
N PRO A 76 -13.61 -2.35 -23.50
CA PRO A 76 -13.97 -1.94 -22.14
C PRO A 76 -14.84 -0.69 -22.17
N LEU A 77 -16.01 -0.75 -21.52
CA LEU A 77 -16.93 0.38 -21.35
C LEU A 77 -16.71 1.07 -20.00
N SER A 78 -16.33 0.31 -18.99
CA SER A 78 -16.02 0.82 -17.65
C SER A 78 -14.91 -0.01 -17.03
N THR A 79 -13.95 0.66 -16.40
CA THR A 79 -12.79 0.04 -15.76
C THR A 79 -12.65 0.53 -14.33
N LEU A 80 -12.26 -0.35 -13.44
CA LEU A 80 -11.87 -0.04 -12.07
C LEU A 80 -10.35 0.08 -12.01
N LYS A 81 -9.84 1.28 -11.76
CA LYS A 81 -8.41 1.57 -11.63
C LYS A 81 -7.94 1.25 -10.21
N ALA A 82 -7.78 -0.04 -9.92
CA ALA A 82 -7.43 -0.49 -8.57
C ALA A 82 -5.98 -0.18 -8.18
N VAL A 83 -5.07 -0.21 -9.14
CA VAL A 83 -3.68 0.29 -9.04
C VAL A 83 -3.43 1.11 -10.29
N ASP A 84 -2.96 2.33 -10.14
CA ASP A 84 -2.87 3.31 -11.22
C ASP A 84 -1.60 4.13 -11.08
N ASP A 85 -0.51 3.65 -11.70
CA ASP A 85 0.80 4.28 -11.74
C ASP A 85 1.52 4.31 -10.38
N VAL A 86 1.89 3.11 -9.88
CA VAL A 86 2.62 2.95 -8.62
C VAL A 86 4.06 2.55 -8.89
N SER A 87 5.01 3.29 -8.28
CA SER A 87 6.45 3.03 -8.38
C SER A 87 7.09 3.08 -7.00
N PHE A 88 7.95 2.12 -6.69
CA PHE A 88 8.76 2.07 -5.47
C PHE A 88 9.84 0.99 -5.54
N THR A 89 10.79 1.05 -4.60
CA THR A 89 11.90 0.10 -4.49
C THR A 89 12.01 -0.41 -3.06
N VAL A 90 12.32 -1.71 -2.90
CA VAL A 90 12.52 -2.36 -1.60
C VAL A 90 13.85 -3.13 -1.64
N LYS A 91 14.72 -2.88 -0.67
CA LYS A 91 16.01 -3.57 -0.55
C LYS A 91 15.88 -4.91 0.19
N PRO A 92 16.85 -5.83 0.04
CA PRO A 92 16.89 -7.06 0.82
C PRO A 92 16.87 -6.78 2.34
N GLY A 93 16.04 -7.50 3.09
CA GLY A 93 15.91 -7.35 4.54
C GLY A 93 15.08 -6.16 5.00
N GLU A 94 14.60 -5.31 4.08
CA GLU A 94 13.80 -4.11 4.37
C GLU A 94 12.30 -4.43 4.48
N THR A 95 11.58 -3.71 5.33
CA THR A 95 10.11 -3.73 5.40
C THR A 95 9.54 -2.46 4.81
N LEU A 96 8.81 -2.58 3.69
CA LEU A 96 7.99 -1.50 3.17
C LEU A 96 6.55 -1.62 3.70
N GLY A 97 6.13 -0.67 4.53
CA GLY A 97 4.76 -0.53 5.00
C GLY A 97 3.88 0.21 3.99
N ILE A 98 2.75 -0.37 3.63
CA ILE A 98 1.77 0.27 2.74
C ILE A 98 0.51 0.59 3.53
N VAL A 99 0.18 1.87 3.59
CA VAL A 99 -0.99 2.38 4.34
C VAL A 99 -1.96 3.14 3.44
N GLY A 100 -3.16 3.36 3.92
CA GLY A 100 -4.23 4.10 3.25
C GLY A 100 -5.61 3.55 3.60
N GLU A 101 -6.67 4.29 3.23
CA GLU A 101 -8.06 3.90 3.49
C GLU A 101 -8.42 2.55 2.87
N SER A 102 -9.46 1.88 3.42
CA SER A 102 -9.95 0.62 2.85
C SER A 102 -10.41 0.82 1.39
N GLY A 103 -10.08 -0.14 0.54
CA GLY A 103 -10.42 -0.07 -0.89
C GLY A 103 -9.50 0.81 -1.74
N CYS A 104 -8.44 1.42 -1.20
CA CYS A 104 -7.52 2.27 -1.98
C CYS A 104 -6.56 1.48 -2.91
N GLY A 105 -6.60 0.13 -2.90
CA GLY A 105 -5.83 -0.70 -3.84
C GLY A 105 -4.66 -1.48 -3.26
N LYS A 106 -4.33 -1.38 -1.97
CA LYS A 106 -3.17 -2.03 -1.29
C LYS A 106 -3.08 -3.54 -1.55
N THR A 107 -4.12 -4.27 -1.19
CA THR A 107 -4.23 -5.73 -1.42
C THR A 107 -4.10 -6.08 -2.89
N THR A 108 -4.74 -5.30 -3.78
CA THR A 108 -4.64 -5.52 -5.23
C THR A 108 -3.21 -5.33 -5.73
N MET A 109 -2.49 -4.32 -5.23
CA MET A 109 -1.09 -4.08 -5.55
C MET A 109 -0.21 -5.25 -5.13
N GLY A 110 -0.29 -5.69 -3.87
CA GLY A 110 0.48 -6.85 -3.38
C GLY A 110 0.22 -8.12 -4.18
N ARG A 111 -1.06 -8.41 -4.50
CA ARG A 111 -1.43 -9.56 -5.33
C ARG A 111 -0.97 -9.43 -6.79
N THR A 112 -0.89 -8.21 -7.33
CA THR A 112 -0.39 -7.96 -8.68
C THR A 112 1.12 -8.15 -8.74
N ILE A 113 1.87 -7.70 -7.74
CA ILE A 113 3.31 -7.92 -7.62
C ILE A 113 3.64 -9.43 -7.62
N LEU A 114 2.87 -10.22 -6.88
CA LEU A 114 3.00 -11.69 -6.86
C LEU A 114 2.41 -12.38 -8.10
N LYS A 115 1.91 -11.61 -9.07
CA LYS A 115 1.22 -12.13 -10.27
C LYS A 115 0.07 -13.11 -9.97
N LEU A 116 -0.63 -12.89 -8.85
CA LEU A 116 -1.94 -13.49 -8.59
C LEU A 116 -3.01 -12.77 -9.40
N HIS A 117 -2.79 -11.49 -9.69
CA HIS A 117 -3.48 -10.72 -10.72
C HIS A 117 -2.47 -10.32 -11.80
N GLN A 118 -2.83 -10.50 -13.07
CA GLN A 118 -1.98 -10.04 -14.16
C GLN A 118 -1.95 -8.51 -14.15
N PRO A 119 -0.77 -7.85 -14.22
CA PRO A 119 -0.68 -6.41 -14.36
C PRO A 119 -1.32 -5.98 -15.69
N THR A 120 -1.89 -4.78 -15.71
CA THR A 120 -2.41 -4.18 -16.95
C THR A 120 -1.29 -3.49 -17.71
N ASP A 121 -0.36 -2.84 -16.98
CA ASP A 121 0.85 -2.19 -17.50
C ASP A 121 1.86 -2.05 -16.35
N GLY A 122 3.08 -1.61 -16.68
CA GLY A 122 4.18 -1.42 -15.75
C GLY A 122 5.14 -2.60 -15.69
N GLN A 123 6.20 -2.43 -14.91
CA GLN A 123 7.27 -3.41 -14.75
C GLN A 123 7.40 -3.83 -13.28
N ILE A 124 7.77 -5.07 -13.06
CA ILE A 124 8.02 -5.64 -11.75
C ILE A 124 9.36 -6.37 -11.80
N PHE A 125 10.40 -5.76 -11.24
CA PHE A 125 11.70 -6.38 -11.15
C PHE A 125 11.85 -7.10 -9.82
N PHE A 126 12.19 -8.37 -9.89
CA PHE A 126 12.54 -9.18 -8.74
C PHE A 126 13.93 -9.78 -8.95
N GLU A 127 14.86 -9.52 -8.03
CA GLU A 127 16.28 -9.87 -8.20
C GLU A 127 16.84 -9.37 -9.56
N GLY A 128 16.50 -8.12 -9.94
CA GLY A 128 16.94 -7.49 -11.18
C GLY A 128 16.30 -8.01 -12.47
N LYS A 129 15.29 -8.91 -12.41
CA LYS A 129 14.62 -9.47 -13.58
C LYS A 129 13.17 -8.99 -13.66
N ASP A 130 12.78 -8.44 -14.79
CA ASP A 130 11.36 -8.10 -15.03
C ASP A 130 10.51 -9.37 -15.14
N ILE A 131 9.64 -9.55 -14.15
CA ILE A 131 8.72 -10.69 -14.06
C ILE A 131 7.32 -10.38 -14.57
N ALA A 132 7.03 -9.12 -14.97
CA ALA A 132 5.68 -8.72 -15.40
C ALA A 132 5.17 -9.56 -16.57
N GLY A 133 6.05 -9.95 -17.51
CA GLY A 133 5.74 -10.79 -18.65
C GLY A 133 5.77 -12.30 -18.40
N TYR A 134 6.22 -12.77 -17.22
CA TYR A 134 6.43 -14.21 -16.98
C TYR A 134 5.16 -15.03 -17.13
N SER A 135 5.30 -16.20 -17.76
CA SER A 135 4.27 -17.22 -17.85
C SER A 135 4.02 -17.90 -16.48
N PRO A 136 2.90 -18.61 -16.30
CA PRO A 136 2.64 -19.38 -15.09
C PRO A 136 3.73 -20.42 -14.76
N LYS A 137 4.38 -20.97 -15.78
CA LYS A 137 5.48 -21.94 -15.61
C LYS A 137 6.73 -21.27 -15.03
N GLU A 138 7.11 -20.10 -15.53
CA GLU A 138 8.24 -19.31 -15.01
C GLU A 138 7.96 -18.82 -13.59
N MET A 139 6.74 -18.34 -13.33
CA MET A 139 6.32 -17.92 -11.99
C MET A 139 6.34 -19.06 -10.97
N ARG A 140 6.15 -20.33 -11.39
CA ARG A 140 6.21 -21.47 -10.47
C ARG A 140 7.56 -21.59 -9.76
N ALA A 141 8.66 -21.32 -10.47
CA ALA A 141 9.99 -21.31 -9.87
C ALA A 141 10.20 -20.15 -8.88
N LEU A 142 9.57 -18.99 -9.16
CA LEU A 142 9.65 -17.81 -8.26
C LEU A 142 8.75 -17.91 -7.04
N ARG A 143 7.72 -18.78 -7.06
CA ARG A 143 6.81 -18.93 -5.91
C ARG A 143 7.50 -19.43 -4.63
N THR A 144 8.65 -20.09 -4.73
CA THR A 144 9.46 -20.40 -3.53
C THR A 144 10.07 -19.15 -2.93
N LYS A 145 10.44 -18.17 -3.75
CA LYS A 145 11.12 -16.94 -3.33
C LYS A 145 10.17 -15.83 -2.90
N MET A 146 8.91 -15.86 -3.38
CA MET A 146 7.90 -14.83 -3.15
C MET A 146 6.65 -15.46 -2.58
N GLN A 147 6.29 -15.12 -1.35
CA GLN A 147 5.16 -15.69 -0.62
C GLN A 147 4.17 -14.63 -0.18
N ILE A 148 2.97 -15.06 0.26
CA ILE A 148 1.94 -14.19 0.80
C ILE A 148 1.34 -14.80 2.08
N VAL A 149 1.15 -13.92 3.07
CA VAL A 149 0.33 -14.17 4.24
C VAL A 149 -0.97 -13.37 4.07
N PHE A 150 -2.11 -14.05 3.99
CA PHE A 150 -3.41 -13.44 3.74
C PHE A 150 -4.05 -12.88 5.00
N GLN A 151 -4.97 -11.95 4.80
CA GLN A 151 -5.76 -11.27 5.84
C GLN A 151 -6.58 -12.21 6.71
N ASP A 152 -7.26 -13.20 6.09
CA ASP A 152 -8.10 -14.14 6.80
C ASP A 152 -7.43 -15.52 6.93
N PRO A 153 -6.98 -15.89 8.14
CA PRO A 153 -6.36 -17.19 8.36
C PRO A 153 -7.36 -18.36 8.28
N TYR A 154 -8.67 -18.11 8.43
CA TYR A 154 -9.69 -19.15 8.34
C TYR A 154 -9.84 -19.67 6.92
N SER A 155 -10.02 -18.77 5.97
CA SER A 155 -10.20 -19.14 4.55
C SER A 155 -8.87 -19.58 3.90
N SER A 156 -7.74 -19.25 4.51
CA SER A 156 -6.41 -19.54 3.96
C SER A 156 -5.92 -20.95 4.23
N LEU A 157 -6.50 -21.66 5.20
CA LEU A 157 -6.08 -23.00 5.60
C LEU A 157 -7.11 -24.06 5.16
N PRO A 158 -6.71 -25.13 4.44
CA PRO A 158 -7.58 -26.23 4.09
C PRO A 158 -8.16 -26.90 5.35
N PRO A 159 -9.48 -26.88 5.57
CA PRO A 159 -10.07 -27.32 6.87
C PRO A 159 -10.00 -28.83 7.08
N ARG A 160 -9.76 -29.60 6.01
CA ARG A 160 -9.72 -31.08 6.04
C ARG A 160 -8.30 -31.65 6.09
N SER A 161 -7.28 -30.81 6.15
CA SER A 161 -5.88 -31.22 6.24
C SER A 161 -5.34 -30.90 7.63
N THR A 162 -4.47 -31.75 8.15
CA THR A 162 -3.74 -31.47 9.39
C THR A 162 -2.73 -30.34 9.19
N VAL A 163 -2.30 -29.70 10.28
CA VAL A 163 -1.26 -28.66 10.23
C VAL A 163 0.00 -29.18 9.55
N GLY A 164 0.47 -30.36 9.94
CA GLY A 164 1.62 -31.00 9.31
C GLY A 164 1.42 -31.25 7.81
N GLY A 165 0.23 -31.67 7.40
CA GLY A 165 -0.13 -31.83 5.98
C GLY A 165 -0.06 -30.51 5.20
N ILE A 166 -0.62 -29.43 5.77
CA ILE A 166 -0.63 -28.08 5.17
C ILE A 166 0.79 -27.54 5.00
N LEU A 167 1.64 -27.70 6.03
CA LEU A 167 3.01 -27.21 6.00
C LEU A 167 3.93 -28.08 5.13
N ALA A 168 3.71 -29.39 5.07
CA ALA A 168 4.48 -30.31 4.25
C ALA A 168 4.17 -30.22 2.75
N GLU A 169 2.99 -29.73 2.37
CA GLU A 169 2.57 -29.66 0.96
C GLU A 169 3.52 -28.80 0.11
N PRO A 170 3.83 -27.52 0.45
CA PRO A 170 4.77 -26.70 -0.32
C PRO A 170 6.17 -27.32 -0.37
N VAL A 171 6.63 -27.90 0.74
CA VAL A 171 7.94 -28.56 0.83
C VAL A 171 8.07 -29.69 -0.16
N LYS A 172 7.02 -30.54 -0.27
CA LYS A 172 6.97 -31.68 -1.20
C LYS A 172 6.83 -31.22 -2.65
N VAL A 173 5.95 -30.23 -2.91
CA VAL A 173 5.70 -29.71 -4.27
C VAL A 173 6.94 -29.10 -4.90
N HIS A 174 7.74 -28.41 -4.08
CA HIS A 174 8.95 -27.73 -4.53
C HIS A 174 10.24 -28.51 -4.26
N ASN A 175 10.17 -29.71 -3.66
CA ASN A 175 11.30 -30.57 -3.28
C ASN A 175 12.36 -29.79 -2.47
N ILE A 176 11.92 -29.07 -1.44
CA ILE A 176 12.80 -28.22 -0.59
C ILE A 176 13.81 -29.07 0.16
N VAL A 177 13.38 -30.21 0.71
CA VAL A 177 14.21 -31.21 1.39
C VAL A 177 13.88 -32.62 0.90
N PRO A 178 14.74 -33.63 1.11
CA PRO A 178 14.44 -35.03 0.82
C PRO A 178 13.17 -35.50 1.53
N LYS A 179 12.43 -36.42 0.89
CA LYS A 179 11.13 -36.89 1.41
C LYS A 179 11.20 -37.41 2.84
N ALA A 180 12.30 -38.05 3.25
CA ALA A 180 12.50 -38.57 4.58
C ALA A 180 12.63 -37.47 5.65
N GLU A 181 13.07 -36.29 5.27
CA GLU A 181 13.37 -35.16 6.17
C GLU A 181 12.21 -34.15 6.28
N VAL A 182 11.14 -34.31 5.48
CA VAL A 182 10.03 -33.34 5.39
C VAL A 182 9.38 -33.12 6.76
N LYS A 183 9.18 -34.17 7.55
CA LYS A 183 8.53 -34.03 8.87
C LYS A 183 9.39 -33.22 9.83
N ASP A 184 10.67 -33.56 9.94
CA ASP A 184 11.61 -32.88 10.84
C ASP A 184 11.79 -31.43 10.45
N TYR A 185 11.91 -31.14 9.15
CA TYR A 185 11.96 -29.77 8.61
C TYR A 185 10.70 -28.97 8.97
N VAL A 186 9.52 -29.55 8.80
CA VAL A 186 8.25 -28.88 9.14
C VAL A 186 8.17 -28.61 10.64
N LEU A 187 8.60 -29.55 11.50
CA LEU A 187 8.64 -29.35 12.95
C LEU A 187 9.58 -28.21 13.36
N GLN A 188 10.73 -28.07 12.70
CA GLN A 188 11.63 -26.92 12.92
C GLN A 188 10.96 -25.58 12.54
N ILE A 189 10.26 -25.52 11.41
CA ILE A 189 9.51 -24.30 11.01
C ILE A 189 8.37 -24.00 12.00
N MET A 190 7.67 -25.03 12.49
CA MET A 190 6.64 -24.87 13.51
C MET A 190 7.22 -24.25 14.80
N GLU A 191 8.34 -24.76 15.29
CA GLU A 191 9.03 -24.25 16.47
C GLU A 191 9.43 -22.78 16.31
N GLN A 192 10.01 -22.39 15.17
CA GLN A 192 10.35 -20.99 14.86
C GLN A 192 9.14 -20.06 14.90
N CYS A 193 7.94 -20.56 14.54
CA CYS A 193 6.67 -19.83 14.63
C CYS A 193 6.00 -19.93 16.01
N GLY A 194 6.64 -20.57 16.99
CA GLY A 194 6.08 -20.78 18.34
C GLY A 194 4.91 -21.76 18.35
N LEU A 195 4.88 -22.69 17.41
CA LEU A 195 3.92 -23.81 17.36
C LEU A 195 4.56 -25.06 17.94
N ARG A 196 3.85 -25.77 18.80
CA ARG A 196 4.36 -26.99 19.42
C ARG A 196 4.25 -28.19 18.48
N ASP A 197 5.14 -29.16 18.61
CA ASP A 197 5.24 -30.36 17.79
C ASP A 197 3.94 -31.19 17.76
N TYR A 198 3.25 -31.34 18.90
CA TYR A 198 1.99 -32.09 19.01
C TYR A 198 0.83 -31.42 18.24
N TYR A 199 1.00 -30.18 17.73
CA TYR A 199 0.04 -29.55 16.83
C TYR A 199 0.11 -30.10 15.40
N TYR A 200 1.14 -30.83 15.04
CA TYR A 200 1.36 -31.40 13.71
C TYR A 200 0.16 -32.23 13.20
N GLU A 201 -0.44 -33.03 14.07
CA GLU A 201 -1.55 -33.93 13.71
C GLU A 201 -2.94 -33.27 13.89
N ARG A 202 -3.03 -32.04 14.38
CA ARG A 202 -4.28 -31.33 14.59
C ARG A 202 -4.79 -30.62 13.35
N TYR A 203 -6.07 -30.31 13.34
CA TYR A 203 -6.76 -29.63 12.26
C TYR A 203 -6.90 -28.12 12.54
N PRO A 204 -6.97 -27.24 11.49
CA PRO A 204 -7.06 -25.79 11.68
C PRO A 204 -8.21 -25.32 12.56
N HIS A 205 -9.36 -26.00 12.57
CA HIS A 205 -10.52 -25.61 13.35
C HIS A 205 -10.32 -25.78 14.87
N GLU A 206 -9.29 -26.52 15.31
CA GLU A 206 -8.93 -26.72 16.72
C GLU A 206 -8.09 -25.58 17.31
N PHE A 207 -7.76 -24.55 16.51
CA PHE A 207 -6.84 -23.47 16.88
C PHE A 207 -7.54 -22.13 17.03
N SER A 208 -7.00 -21.27 17.90
CA SER A 208 -7.39 -19.86 17.99
C SER A 208 -6.98 -19.08 16.74
N GLY A 209 -7.54 -17.88 16.55
CA GLY A 209 -7.19 -17.00 15.42
C GLY A 209 -5.70 -16.73 15.32
N GLY A 210 -5.05 -16.37 16.43
CA GLY A 210 -3.61 -16.12 16.47
C GLY A 210 -2.75 -17.36 16.18
N GLN A 211 -3.18 -18.54 16.65
CA GLN A 211 -2.49 -19.79 16.31
C GLN A 211 -2.63 -20.13 14.83
N ARG A 212 -3.81 -19.94 14.22
CA ARG A 212 -4.00 -20.09 12.77
C ARG A 212 -3.13 -19.13 11.97
N GLN A 213 -3.01 -17.89 12.43
CA GLN A 213 -2.12 -16.93 11.79
C GLN A 213 -0.66 -17.39 11.83
N ARG A 214 -0.20 -17.94 12.95
CA ARG A 214 1.14 -18.56 13.05
C ARG A 214 1.31 -19.73 12.08
N ILE A 215 0.27 -20.54 11.86
CA ILE A 215 0.30 -21.62 10.85
C ILE A 215 0.38 -21.04 9.44
N CYS A 216 -0.34 -19.95 9.12
CA CYS A 216 -0.22 -19.27 7.82
C CYS A 216 1.19 -18.69 7.59
N ILE A 217 1.78 -18.10 8.62
CA ILE A 217 3.16 -17.61 8.57
C ILE A 217 4.13 -18.79 8.37
N ALA A 218 3.99 -19.84 9.18
CA ALA A 218 4.82 -21.06 9.05
C ALA A 218 4.74 -21.62 7.63
N ARG A 219 3.53 -21.71 7.04
CA ARG A 219 3.35 -22.18 5.65
C ARG A 219 4.14 -21.34 4.64
N ALA A 220 4.11 -20.02 4.76
CA ALA A 220 4.89 -19.15 3.89
C ALA A 220 6.41 -19.38 4.02
N LEU A 221 6.87 -19.69 5.23
CA LEU A 221 8.28 -19.91 5.54
C LEU A 221 8.82 -21.28 5.10
N THR A 222 7.95 -22.28 4.85
CA THR A 222 8.39 -23.65 4.50
C THR A 222 9.17 -23.74 3.20
N VAL A 223 9.10 -22.72 2.34
CA VAL A 223 9.83 -22.68 1.06
C VAL A 223 11.03 -21.74 1.07
N ASP A 224 11.39 -21.21 2.24
CA ASP A 224 12.50 -20.28 2.47
C ASP A 224 12.49 -19.06 1.53
N PRO A 225 11.42 -18.21 1.62
CA PRO A 225 11.25 -17.09 0.71
C PRO A 225 12.24 -15.97 0.99
N LYS A 226 12.42 -15.08 -0.03
CA LYS A 226 13.16 -13.80 0.12
C LYS A 226 12.21 -12.62 0.34
N LEU A 227 11.00 -12.70 -0.21
CA LEU A 227 9.96 -11.68 -0.10
C LEU A 227 8.67 -12.30 0.41
N VAL A 228 8.08 -11.68 1.43
CA VAL A 228 6.73 -12.04 1.92
C VAL A 228 5.83 -10.82 1.87
N VAL A 229 4.74 -10.91 1.12
CA VAL A 229 3.66 -9.92 1.16
C VAL A 229 2.75 -10.27 2.33
N CYS A 230 2.68 -9.41 3.33
CA CYS A 230 1.78 -9.52 4.47
C CYS A 230 0.53 -8.67 4.21
N ASP A 231 -0.54 -9.29 3.74
CA ASP A 231 -1.81 -8.61 3.39
C ASP A 231 -2.71 -8.56 4.63
N GLU A 232 -2.65 -7.47 5.40
CA GLU A 232 -3.36 -7.24 6.66
C GLU A 232 -3.25 -8.41 7.67
N PRO A 233 -2.03 -8.87 8.00
CA PRO A 233 -1.81 -10.14 8.68
C PRO A 233 -2.33 -10.20 10.13
N VAL A 234 -2.75 -9.07 10.69
CA VAL A 234 -3.19 -8.95 12.10
C VAL A 234 -4.57 -8.32 12.27
N SER A 235 -5.23 -7.88 11.19
CA SER A 235 -6.48 -7.09 11.24
C SER A 235 -7.66 -7.83 11.93
N ALA A 236 -7.66 -9.16 11.91
CA ALA A 236 -8.72 -10.00 12.50
C ALA A 236 -8.38 -10.52 13.91
N LEU A 237 -7.34 -9.97 14.56
CA LEU A 237 -6.83 -10.46 15.85
C LEU A 237 -6.97 -9.40 16.95
N ASP A 238 -7.06 -9.86 18.20
CA ASP A 238 -7.02 -9.00 19.38
C ASP A 238 -5.67 -8.30 19.52
N VAL A 239 -5.64 -7.08 20.09
CA VAL A 239 -4.44 -6.23 20.20
C VAL A 239 -3.23 -6.96 20.83
N SER A 240 -3.43 -7.75 21.87
CA SER A 240 -2.35 -8.51 22.52
C SER A 240 -1.77 -9.60 21.61
N ILE A 241 -2.61 -10.22 20.81
CA ILE A 241 -2.20 -11.25 19.83
C ILE A 241 -1.54 -10.59 18.62
N GLN A 242 -2.05 -9.42 18.18
CA GLN A 242 -1.40 -8.61 17.13
C GLN A 242 0.07 -8.34 17.48
N ALA A 243 0.34 -7.83 18.69
CA ALA A 243 1.70 -7.55 19.14
C ALA A 243 2.61 -8.80 19.09
N GLN A 244 2.08 -9.95 19.50
CA GLN A 244 2.85 -11.21 19.44
C GLN A 244 3.18 -11.64 17.99
N ILE A 245 2.23 -11.47 17.05
CA ILE A 245 2.47 -11.80 15.63
C ILE A 245 3.47 -10.84 15.00
N ILE A 246 3.36 -9.54 15.30
CA ILE A 246 4.30 -8.54 14.79
C ILE A 246 5.72 -8.80 15.30
N ASN A 247 5.88 -9.08 16.60
CA ASN A 247 7.18 -9.44 17.16
C ASN A 247 7.74 -10.74 16.55
N LEU A 248 6.87 -11.72 16.27
CA LEU A 248 7.26 -12.94 15.57
C LEU A 248 7.78 -12.63 14.17
N LEU A 249 7.06 -11.81 13.38
CA LEU A 249 7.47 -11.44 12.03
C LEU A 249 8.81 -10.70 12.04
N LYS A 250 9.02 -9.79 13.00
CA LYS A 250 10.26 -9.05 13.15
C LYS A 250 11.44 -9.96 13.49
N LYS A 251 11.25 -10.86 14.46
CA LYS A 251 12.25 -11.88 14.81
C LYS A 251 12.64 -12.73 13.60
N ILE A 252 11.67 -13.24 12.85
CA ILE A 252 11.90 -14.06 11.66
C ILE A 252 12.63 -13.24 10.57
N GLN A 253 12.28 -11.96 10.39
CA GLN A 253 12.98 -11.07 9.47
C GLN A 253 14.46 -10.96 9.79
N GLU A 254 14.80 -10.71 11.05
CA GLU A 254 16.19 -10.60 11.52
C GLU A 254 16.95 -11.93 11.35
N GLU A 255 16.35 -13.06 11.73
CA GLU A 255 16.96 -14.37 11.65
C GLU A 255 17.22 -14.87 10.23
N ARG A 256 16.34 -14.50 9.27
CA ARG A 256 16.36 -15.01 7.89
C ARG A 256 16.66 -13.94 6.84
N ASN A 257 16.90 -12.69 7.24
CA ASN A 257 17.03 -11.54 6.34
C ASN A 257 15.88 -11.43 5.34
N LEU A 258 14.63 -11.60 5.83
CA LEU A 258 13.42 -11.54 5.01
C LEU A 258 13.07 -10.10 4.65
N THR A 259 12.59 -9.92 3.44
CA THR A 259 12.00 -8.65 2.98
C THR A 259 10.49 -8.72 3.09
N TYR A 260 9.87 -7.68 3.66
CA TYR A 260 8.42 -7.60 3.78
C TYR A 260 7.81 -6.49 2.94
N LEU A 261 6.72 -6.78 2.26
CA LEU A 261 5.74 -5.79 1.83
C LEU A 261 4.54 -5.90 2.79
N PHE A 262 4.49 -5.00 3.77
CA PHE A 262 3.54 -5.05 4.87
C PHE A 262 2.36 -4.12 4.63
N ILE A 263 1.20 -4.69 4.34
CA ILE A 263 -0.04 -3.94 4.07
C ILE A 263 -0.86 -3.91 5.35
N SER A 264 -1.22 -2.71 5.82
CA SER A 264 -2.09 -2.53 6.98
C SER A 264 -2.87 -1.21 6.90
N HIS A 265 -3.96 -1.14 7.63
CA HIS A 265 -4.67 0.10 7.93
C HIS A 265 -4.34 0.62 9.34
N ASP A 266 -3.62 -0.17 10.17
CA ASP A 266 -3.17 0.26 11.50
C ASP A 266 -1.78 0.91 11.38
N LEU A 267 -1.76 2.23 11.54
CA LEU A 267 -0.56 3.06 11.44
C LEU A 267 0.45 2.80 12.57
N SER A 268 -0.03 2.43 13.76
CA SER A 268 0.83 2.13 14.90
C SER A 268 1.64 0.86 14.66
N VAL A 269 0.99 -0.15 14.07
CA VAL A 269 1.65 -1.39 13.66
C VAL A 269 2.67 -1.12 12.55
N VAL A 270 2.29 -0.33 11.55
CA VAL A 270 3.19 0.01 10.43
C VAL A 270 4.40 0.81 10.92
N LYS A 271 4.20 1.80 11.80
CA LYS A 271 5.29 2.56 12.43
C LYS A 271 6.30 1.66 13.12
N TYR A 272 5.83 0.59 13.76
CA TYR A 272 6.68 -0.32 14.52
C TYR A 272 7.50 -1.28 13.65
N ILE A 273 6.89 -1.84 12.58
CA ILE A 273 7.52 -2.91 11.80
C ILE A 273 8.29 -2.41 10.57
N SER A 274 7.93 -1.24 10.03
CA SER A 274 8.43 -0.77 8.73
C SER A 274 9.73 0.03 8.83
N ASP A 275 10.52 -0.01 7.78
CA ASP A 275 11.66 0.85 7.53
C ASP A 275 11.26 2.03 6.63
N LYS A 276 10.47 1.74 5.59
CA LYS A 276 9.85 2.72 4.68
C LYS A 276 8.34 2.63 4.67
N ILE A 277 7.71 3.72 4.29
CA ILE A 277 6.25 3.81 4.22
C ILE A 277 5.83 4.36 2.87
N GLY A 278 4.82 3.70 2.28
CA GLY A 278 4.08 4.18 1.13
C GLY A 278 2.63 4.45 1.49
N VAL A 279 2.15 5.64 1.20
CA VAL A 279 0.76 6.05 1.44
C VAL A 279 -0.01 5.98 0.12
N MET A 280 -1.06 5.16 0.08
CA MET A 280 -1.87 4.96 -1.12
C MET A 280 -3.24 5.63 -0.99
N TYR A 281 -3.67 6.30 -2.05
CA TYR A 281 -5.01 6.86 -2.20
C TYR A 281 -5.57 6.58 -3.61
N LEU A 282 -6.78 6.01 -3.71
CA LEU A 282 -7.46 5.68 -4.99
C LEU A 282 -6.55 5.08 -6.05
N GLY A 283 -5.80 4.04 -5.67
CA GLY A 283 -4.93 3.27 -6.56
C GLY A 283 -3.56 3.88 -6.85
N SER A 284 -3.26 5.07 -6.35
CA SER A 284 -1.96 5.74 -6.58
C SER A 284 -1.19 5.91 -5.29
N MET A 285 0.16 5.93 -5.41
CA MET A 285 1.04 6.35 -4.33
C MET A 285 1.00 7.88 -4.25
N VAL A 286 0.68 8.43 -3.08
CA VAL A 286 0.62 9.88 -2.88
C VAL A 286 1.81 10.39 -2.09
N GLU A 287 2.42 9.53 -1.26
CA GLU A 287 3.61 9.84 -0.49
C GLU A 287 4.41 8.57 -0.20
N PHE A 288 5.74 8.65 -0.20
CA PHE A 288 6.64 7.54 0.07
C PHE A 288 7.98 8.04 0.60
N GLY A 289 8.54 7.34 1.57
CA GLY A 289 9.85 7.67 2.11
C GLY A 289 10.25 6.81 3.30
N GLU A 290 11.35 7.18 3.93
CA GLU A 290 11.78 6.59 5.19
C GLU A 290 10.71 6.80 6.26
N LYS A 291 10.50 5.82 7.11
CA LYS A 291 9.45 5.82 8.14
C LYS A 291 9.45 7.08 9.00
N ASP A 292 10.61 7.43 9.54
CA ASP A 292 10.73 8.56 10.47
C ASP A 292 10.43 9.88 9.75
N GLU A 293 10.90 10.05 8.50
CA GLU A 293 10.61 11.23 7.69
C GLU A 293 9.09 11.37 7.42
N ILE A 294 8.43 10.28 7.04
CA ILE A 294 6.98 10.28 6.76
C ILE A 294 6.14 10.57 8.01
N PHE A 295 6.56 10.09 9.19
CA PHE A 295 5.82 10.33 10.43
C PHE A 295 6.08 11.71 11.03
N ASP A 296 7.32 12.22 10.92
CA ASP A 296 7.72 13.48 11.53
C ASP A 296 7.41 14.68 10.61
N ASN A 297 7.52 14.51 9.29
CA ASN A 297 7.31 15.54 8.27
C ASN A 297 6.35 15.08 7.15
N PRO A 298 5.11 14.68 7.46
CA PRO A 298 4.15 14.30 6.41
C PRO A 298 3.82 15.51 5.54
N MET A 299 4.09 15.41 4.24
CA MET A 299 3.93 16.52 3.31
C MET A 299 2.56 16.52 2.64
N HIS A 300 2.06 15.35 2.20
CA HIS A 300 0.79 15.28 1.50
C HIS A 300 -0.39 15.53 2.46
N PRO A 301 -1.37 16.38 2.13
CA PRO A 301 -2.50 16.69 3.02
C PRO A 301 -3.33 15.46 3.43
N TYR A 302 -3.37 14.42 2.61
CA TYR A 302 -4.01 13.15 2.96
C TYR A 302 -3.23 12.40 4.04
N THR A 303 -1.90 12.35 3.94
CA THR A 303 -1.02 11.71 4.94
C THR A 303 -1.16 12.42 6.29
N ASN A 304 -1.17 13.76 6.27
CA ASN A 304 -1.41 14.56 7.47
C ASN A 304 -2.75 14.21 8.14
N ALA A 305 -3.83 14.13 7.34
CA ALA A 305 -5.14 13.76 7.86
C ALA A 305 -5.17 12.32 8.40
N LEU A 306 -4.56 11.38 7.68
CA LEU A 306 -4.49 9.98 8.06
C LEU A 306 -3.74 9.82 9.41
N PHE A 307 -2.60 10.49 9.57
CA PHE A 307 -1.79 10.39 10.79
C PHE A 307 -2.39 11.17 11.97
N SER A 308 -3.13 12.26 11.70
CA SER A 308 -3.86 12.97 12.76
C SER A 308 -4.95 12.12 13.44
N ALA A 309 -5.35 11.02 12.81
CA ALA A 309 -6.32 10.08 13.37
C ALA A 309 -5.70 9.05 14.32
N VAL A 310 -4.36 8.93 14.35
CA VAL A 310 -3.66 8.01 15.26
C VAL A 310 -3.78 8.53 16.69
N PRO A 311 -4.29 7.73 17.65
CA PRO A 311 -4.35 8.13 19.04
C PRO A 311 -2.94 8.39 19.61
N ASN A 312 -2.74 9.54 20.24
CA ASN A 312 -1.51 9.78 20.97
C ASN A 312 -1.59 9.05 22.32
N PRO A 313 -0.59 8.26 22.72
CA PRO A 313 -0.56 7.62 24.03
C PRO A 313 -0.45 8.61 25.18
N ASN A 314 -0.01 9.85 24.93
CA ASN A 314 0.02 10.91 25.94
C ASN A 314 -1.35 11.61 26.03
N PRO A 315 -2.12 11.43 27.13
CA PRO A 315 -3.45 12.02 27.27
C PRO A 315 -3.43 13.55 27.39
N ASP A 316 -2.30 14.14 27.73
CA ASP A 316 -2.14 15.60 27.91
C ASP A 316 -1.93 16.32 26.57
N GLU A 317 -1.56 15.61 25.52
CA GLU A 317 -1.38 16.16 24.18
C GLU A 317 -2.69 16.10 23.39
N LYS A 318 -3.31 17.25 23.20
CA LYS A 318 -4.50 17.38 22.34
C LYS A 318 -4.11 17.31 20.87
N VAL A 319 -4.21 16.13 20.27
CA VAL A 319 -4.07 15.98 18.83
C VAL A 319 -5.28 16.63 18.13
N GLN A 320 -5.02 17.65 17.33
CA GLN A 320 -6.07 18.24 16.47
C GLN A 320 -6.31 17.31 15.29
N ARG A 321 -7.40 16.53 15.34
CA ARG A 321 -7.81 15.67 14.23
C ARG A 321 -8.21 16.51 13.03
N ILE A 322 -7.62 16.20 11.88
CA ILE A 322 -8.01 16.76 10.58
C ILE A 322 -9.17 15.91 10.03
N ILE A 323 -10.39 16.47 10.09
CA ILE A 323 -11.59 15.80 9.60
C ILE A 323 -11.71 16.08 8.10
N LEU A 324 -11.52 15.04 7.28
CA LEU A 324 -11.73 15.13 5.85
C LEU A 324 -13.21 15.24 5.53
N LYS A 325 -13.59 16.20 4.68
CA LYS A 325 -14.96 16.41 4.25
C LYS A 325 -15.26 15.59 3.00
N GLY A 326 -16.49 15.10 2.88
CA GLY A 326 -16.97 14.33 1.72
C GLY A 326 -16.60 12.84 1.76
N ASP A 327 -17.24 12.09 0.86
CA ASP A 327 -17.06 10.65 0.71
C ASP A 327 -15.81 10.31 -0.13
N ILE A 328 -15.33 9.08 -0.01
CA ILE A 328 -14.26 8.56 -0.87
C ILE A 328 -14.82 8.42 -2.29
N PRO A 329 -14.22 9.08 -3.29
CA PRO A 329 -14.68 8.95 -4.67
C PRO A 329 -14.58 7.50 -5.17
N SER A 330 -15.44 7.15 -6.12
CA SER A 330 -15.43 5.81 -6.70
C SER A 330 -14.15 5.57 -7.53
N PRO A 331 -13.41 4.48 -7.28
CA PRO A 331 -12.24 4.12 -8.09
C PRO A 331 -12.60 3.69 -9.52
N ALA A 332 -13.88 3.47 -9.82
CA ALA A 332 -14.37 3.24 -11.19
C ALA A 332 -14.53 4.55 -11.98
N ASN A 333 -14.70 5.67 -11.29
CA ASN A 333 -14.75 7.01 -11.89
C ASN A 333 -13.99 7.98 -10.97
N PRO A 334 -12.65 7.89 -10.93
CA PRO A 334 -11.84 8.76 -10.09
C PRO A 334 -11.95 10.22 -10.58
N PRO A 335 -11.83 11.20 -9.66
CA PRO A 335 -11.79 12.61 -10.02
C PRO A 335 -10.66 12.90 -11.02
N MET A 336 -10.90 13.86 -11.91
CA MET A 336 -9.83 14.38 -12.80
C MET A 336 -8.78 15.12 -11.97
N GLY A 337 -7.56 15.25 -12.50
CA GLY A 337 -6.46 15.91 -11.82
C GLY A 337 -5.98 15.14 -10.59
N CYS A 338 -5.73 15.85 -9.49
CA CYS A 338 -5.37 15.23 -8.21
C CYS A 338 -6.57 14.43 -7.66
N LYS A 339 -6.42 13.13 -7.50
CA LYS A 339 -7.50 12.25 -7.02
C LYS A 339 -8.05 12.64 -5.64
N PHE A 340 -7.25 13.35 -4.84
CA PHE A 340 -7.62 13.78 -3.48
C PHE A 340 -8.27 15.17 -3.43
N HIS A 341 -8.28 15.96 -4.52
CA HIS A 341 -8.71 17.37 -4.49
C HIS A 341 -10.11 17.59 -3.92
N THR A 342 -11.04 16.65 -4.11
CA THR A 342 -12.45 16.75 -3.61
C THR A 342 -12.54 16.70 -2.09
N ARG A 343 -11.52 16.20 -1.40
CA ARG A 343 -11.45 16.07 0.06
C ARG A 343 -10.29 16.87 0.68
N CYS A 344 -9.45 17.48 -0.17
CA CYS A 344 -8.24 18.15 0.25
C CYS A 344 -8.55 19.53 0.88
N PRO A 345 -8.10 19.83 2.11
CA PRO A 345 -8.29 21.14 2.72
C PRO A 345 -7.42 22.23 2.06
N ARG A 346 -6.40 21.84 1.27
CA ARG A 346 -5.48 22.72 0.55
C ARG A 346 -5.66 22.63 -0.97
N ALA A 347 -6.87 22.24 -1.45
CA ALA A 347 -7.13 22.11 -2.87
C ALA A 347 -7.02 23.46 -3.58
N MET A 348 -6.27 23.48 -4.69
CA MET A 348 -6.10 24.60 -5.59
C MET A 348 -6.84 24.35 -6.89
N GLU A 349 -7.02 25.36 -7.74
CA GLU A 349 -7.71 25.22 -9.03
C GLU A 349 -6.99 24.21 -9.94
N ILE A 350 -5.65 24.25 -10.01
CA ILE A 350 -4.84 23.30 -10.77
C ILE A 350 -5.12 21.83 -10.36
N CYS A 351 -5.41 21.58 -9.07
CA CYS A 351 -5.67 20.23 -8.58
C CYS A 351 -6.92 19.58 -9.20
N LYS A 352 -7.87 20.37 -9.71
CA LYS A 352 -9.08 19.86 -10.37
C LYS A 352 -8.82 19.35 -11.77
N HIS A 353 -7.77 19.87 -12.41
CA HIS A 353 -7.51 19.70 -13.84
C HIS A 353 -6.31 18.81 -14.12
N ILE A 354 -5.25 18.94 -13.34
CA ILE A 354 -3.94 18.35 -13.58
C ILE A 354 -3.57 17.42 -12.43
N ALA A 355 -3.12 16.21 -12.75
CA ALA A 355 -2.61 15.28 -11.75
C ALA A 355 -1.20 15.72 -11.32
N PRO A 356 -0.93 15.82 -10.00
CA PRO A 356 0.40 16.18 -9.52
C PRO A 356 1.43 15.14 -9.94
N GLU A 357 2.63 15.58 -10.25
CA GLU A 357 3.76 14.72 -10.52
C GLU A 357 4.27 14.11 -9.20
N TYR A 358 4.67 12.85 -9.25
CA TYR A 358 5.32 12.15 -8.15
C TYR A 358 6.81 12.52 -8.16
N LYS A 359 7.22 13.41 -7.24
CA LYS A 359 8.57 14.02 -7.18
C LYS A 359 9.25 13.76 -5.88
N GLU A 360 10.58 13.72 -5.91
CA GLU A 360 11.42 13.65 -4.71
C GLU A 360 11.68 15.07 -4.17
N TYR A 361 11.44 15.22 -2.86
CA TYR A 361 11.69 16.46 -2.09
C TYR A 361 12.92 16.35 -1.17
N GLY A 362 13.80 15.41 -1.47
CA GLY A 362 15.04 15.14 -0.76
C GLY A 362 14.97 13.95 0.17
N LYS A 363 16.14 13.34 0.44
CA LYS A 363 16.31 12.16 1.32
C LYS A 363 15.45 10.95 0.95
N GLY A 364 15.11 10.76 -0.33
CA GLY A 364 14.24 9.67 -0.75
C GLY A 364 12.77 9.87 -0.36
N HIS A 365 12.34 11.11 -0.03
CA HIS A 365 10.96 11.46 0.27
C HIS A 365 10.24 11.90 -1.00
N PHE A 366 9.31 11.08 -1.47
CA PHE A 366 8.54 11.32 -2.70
C PHE A 366 7.11 11.71 -2.37
N VAL A 367 6.60 12.74 -3.05
CA VAL A 367 5.24 13.26 -2.84
C VAL A 367 4.59 13.62 -4.17
N ALA A 368 3.29 13.33 -4.30
CA ALA A 368 2.46 13.73 -5.44
C ALA A 368 1.48 14.83 -5.01
N CYS A 369 1.93 16.09 -4.90
CA CYS A 369 1.11 17.20 -4.43
C CYS A 369 1.56 18.55 -4.98
N HIS A 370 0.65 19.28 -5.67
CA HIS A 370 0.93 20.63 -6.16
C HIS A 370 1.18 21.65 -5.06
N ALA A 371 0.56 21.50 -3.88
CA ALA A 371 0.77 22.42 -2.76
C ALA A 371 2.19 22.33 -2.19
N CYS A 372 2.83 21.16 -2.27
CA CYS A 372 4.23 20.99 -1.87
C CYS A 372 5.21 21.62 -2.86
N GLU A 373 4.82 21.72 -4.14
CA GLU A 373 5.64 22.37 -5.18
C GLU A 373 5.78 23.89 -4.99
N GLN A 374 4.81 24.53 -4.30
CA GLN A 374 4.83 25.97 -4.05
C GLN A 374 5.61 26.35 -2.79
N GLU A 375 5.87 25.39 -1.90
CA GLU A 375 6.56 25.60 -0.61
C GLU A 375 8.06 25.22 -0.70
N SER A 376 8.50 24.62 -1.80
CA SER A 376 9.91 24.29 -2.10
C SER A 376 10.57 25.38 -2.91
#